data_7ae33d06e78724e4f08fdca85313026e
#
_entry.id   7ae33d06e78724e4f08fdca85313026e
#
_cell.length_a   1.000
_cell.length_b   1.000
_cell.length_c   1.000
_cell.angle_alpha   90.00
_cell.angle_beta   90.00
_cell.angle_gamma   90.00
#
_symmetry.space_group_name_H-M   'P 1'
#
loop_
_entity.id
_entity.type
_entity.pdbx_description
1 polymer ?
#
loop_
_entity_poly.entity_id
_entity_poly.type
_entity_poly.pdbx_seq_one_letter_code
_entity_poly.pdbx_strand_id
1 'polypeptide(L)'
;MYSSAFVWAKILNFLEDRLTSVTVSNWFDDTEVVELTDEHLILFVPDEFRRGIIQNRCAPHIQEALKEIFNSDAKLIVFGKEELD
;
A
#
# COMPACT_ATOMS: atom_id res chain seq x y z
N MET A 1 -1.07 -17.42 9.79
CA MET A 1 -0.26 -16.31 9.28
C MET A 1 -0.57 -16.04 7.82
N TYR A 2 -0.73 -14.79 7.46
CA TYR A 2 -1.06 -14.41 6.08
C TYR A 2 0.23 -14.08 5.32
N SER A 3 0.29 -14.44 4.04
CA SER A 3 1.38 -14.00 3.18
C SER A 3 1.22 -12.52 2.84
N SER A 4 2.32 -11.84 2.51
CA SER A 4 2.25 -10.44 2.09
C SER A 4 1.37 -10.28 0.85
N ALA A 5 1.44 -11.22 -0.08
CA ALA A 5 0.62 -11.16 -1.29
C ALA A 5 -0.87 -11.25 -0.97
N PHE A 6 -1.24 -12.11 -0.03
CA PHE A 6 -2.64 -12.23 0.40
C PHE A 6 -3.13 -10.94 1.04
N VAL A 7 -2.34 -10.39 1.96
CA VAL A 7 -2.70 -9.15 2.65
C VAL A 7 -2.83 -8.00 1.67
N TRP A 8 -1.87 -7.89 0.75
CA TRP A 8 -1.88 -6.82 -0.25
C TRP A 8 -3.10 -6.92 -1.16
N ALA A 9 -3.46 -8.14 -1.58
CA ALA A 9 -4.66 -8.33 -2.40
C ALA A 9 -5.93 -7.86 -1.68
N LYS A 10 -6.03 -8.14 -0.38
CA LYS A 10 -7.17 -7.69 0.42
C LYS A 10 -7.21 -6.18 0.54
N ILE A 11 -6.06 -5.55 0.72
CA ILE A 11 -5.97 -4.10 0.78
C ILE A 11 -6.40 -3.48 -0.55
N LEU A 12 -5.93 -4.02 -1.66
CA LEU A 12 -6.30 -3.51 -2.98
C LEU A 12 -7.81 -3.62 -3.23
N ASN A 13 -8.42 -4.73 -2.84
CA ASN A 13 -9.87 -4.88 -2.94
C ASN A 13 -10.61 -3.83 -2.12
N PHE A 14 -10.14 -3.56 -0.92
CA PHE A 14 -10.72 -2.52 -0.08
C PHE A 14 -10.59 -1.15 -0.75
N LEU A 15 -9.43 -0.86 -1.33
CA LEU A 15 -9.19 0.42 -2.00
C LEU A 15 -10.08 0.61 -3.22
N GLU A 16 -10.40 -0.46 -3.94
CA GLU A 16 -11.28 -0.37 -5.10
C GLU A 16 -12.66 0.14 -4.74
N ASP A 17 -13.15 -0.17 -3.55
CA ASP A 17 -14.42 0.36 -3.07
C ASP A 17 -14.34 1.86 -2.74
N ARG A 18 -13.16 2.35 -2.40
CA ARG A 18 -12.96 3.76 -2.03
C ARG A 18 -12.55 4.62 -3.21
N LEU A 19 -11.73 4.08 -4.10
CA LEU A 19 -11.08 4.85 -5.14
C LEU A 19 -11.57 4.54 -6.55
N THR A 20 -11.98 3.39 -6.86
CA THR A 20 -12.36 2.76 -8.14
C THR A 20 -11.25 1.81 -8.59
N SER A 21 -11.62 0.80 -9.37
CA SER A 21 -10.63 -0.18 -9.85
C SER A 21 -9.63 0.45 -10.83
N VAL A 22 -10.08 1.41 -11.63
CA VAL A 22 -9.18 2.10 -12.58
C VAL A 22 -8.13 2.90 -11.84
N THR A 23 -8.53 3.63 -10.81
CA THR A 23 -7.59 4.42 -10.00
C THR A 23 -6.58 3.52 -9.29
N VAL A 24 -7.05 2.42 -8.71
CA VAL A 24 -6.17 1.47 -8.02
C VAL A 24 -5.16 0.88 -8.99
N SER A 25 -5.61 0.44 -10.17
CA SER A 25 -4.70 -0.09 -11.18
C SER A 25 -3.64 0.94 -11.60
N ASN A 26 -4.06 2.17 -11.82
CA ASN A 26 -3.14 3.21 -12.27
C ASN A 26 -2.05 3.54 -11.24
N TRP A 27 -2.41 3.56 -9.96
CA TRP A 27 -1.45 4.01 -8.94
C TRP A 27 -0.65 2.87 -8.33
N PHE A 28 -1.18 1.63 -8.32
CA PHE A 28 -0.55 0.52 -7.59
C PHE A 28 -0.02 -0.59 -8.49
N ASP A 29 -0.06 -0.42 -9.81
CA ASP A 29 0.34 -1.45 -10.76
C ASP A 29 1.78 -1.94 -10.55
N ASP A 30 2.70 -1.01 -10.29
CA ASP A 30 4.11 -1.32 -10.10
C ASP A 30 4.53 -1.39 -8.63
N THR A 31 3.57 -1.41 -7.73
CA THR A 31 3.85 -1.39 -6.30
C THR A 31 4.15 -2.80 -5.79
N GLU A 32 5.22 -2.93 -5.03
CA GLU A 32 5.59 -4.20 -4.42
C GLU A 32 5.60 -4.08 -2.90
N VAL A 33 5.13 -5.12 -2.23
CA VAL A 33 5.22 -5.21 -0.76
C VAL A 33 6.60 -5.73 -0.42
N VAL A 34 7.39 -4.90 0.25
CA VAL A 34 8.74 -5.27 0.68
C VAL A 34 8.68 -6.01 2.01
N GLU A 35 7.87 -5.51 2.94
CA GLU A 35 7.78 -6.11 4.26
C GLU A 35 6.44 -5.74 4.89
N LEU A 36 5.89 -6.66 5.64
CA LEU A 36 4.70 -6.42 6.43
C LEU A 36 4.91 -6.99 7.83
N THR A 37 4.85 -6.12 8.83
CA THR A 37 4.96 -6.50 10.24
C THR A 37 3.78 -5.92 11.00
N ASP A 38 3.71 -6.19 12.30
CA ASP A 38 2.70 -5.59 13.16
C ASP A 38 2.89 -4.08 13.31
N GLU A 39 4.07 -3.59 13.00
CA GLU A 39 4.41 -2.18 13.21
C GLU A 39 4.35 -1.36 11.93
N HIS A 40 4.62 -1.98 10.78
CA HIS A 40 4.63 -1.21 9.54
C HIS A 40 4.41 -2.10 8.31
N LEU A 41 3.93 -1.45 7.27
CA LEU A 41 3.82 -1.99 5.92
C LEU A 41 4.76 -1.18 5.04
N ILE A 42 5.73 -1.83 4.43
CA ILE A 42 6.73 -1.19 3.58
C ILE A 42 6.45 -1.54 2.14
N LEU A 43 6.25 -0.53 1.31
CA LEU A 43 6.00 -0.66 -0.11
C LEU A 43 7.16 -0.07 -0.91
N PHE A 44 7.44 -0.68 -2.05
CA PHE A 44 8.37 -0.11 -3.02
C PHE A 44 7.61 0.34 -4.26
N VAL A 45 7.79 1.61 -4.64
CA VAL A 45 7.16 2.20 -5.83
C VAL A 45 8.26 2.87 -6.64
N PRO A 46 8.65 2.28 -7.78
CA PRO A 46 9.77 2.81 -8.56
C PRO A 46 9.51 4.17 -9.23
N ASP A 47 8.26 4.49 -9.48
CA ASP A 47 7.88 5.76 -10.11
C ASP A 47 7.72 6.84 -9.05
N GLU A 48 8.54 7.89 -9.12
CA GLU A 48 8.54 8.98 -8.14
C GLU A 48 7.19 9.69 -8.05
N PHE A 49 6.53 9.89 -9.18
CA PHE A 49 5.23 10.56 -9.19
C PHE A 49 4.19 9.71 -8.47
N ARG A 50 4.14 8.42 -8.79
CA ARG A 50 3.21 7.50 -8.13
C ARG A 50 3.52 7.36 -6.64
N ARG A 51 4.79 7.32 -6.29
CA ARG A 51 5.20 7.24 -4.88
C ARG A 51 4.63 8.42 -4.09
N GLY A 52 4.75 9.62 -4.63
CA GLY A 52 4.20 10.82 -3.99
C GLY A 52 2.70 10.76 -3.83
N ILE A 53 1.99 10.31 -4.86
CA ILE A 53 0.53 10.17 -4.80
C ILE A 53 0.12 9.15 -3.75
N ILE A 54 0.78 7.99 -3.73
CA ILE A 54 0.46 6.93 -2.78
C ILE A 54 0.71 7.40 -1.35
N GLN A 55 1.86 8.01 -1.13
CA GLN A 55 2.24 8.47 0.21
C GLN A 55 1.35 9.59 0.72
N ASN A 56 0.93 10.50 -0.14
CA ASN A 56 0.20 11.70 0.27
C ASN A 56 -1.31 11.56 0.19
N ARG A 57 -1.81 10.78 -0.76
CA ARG A 57 -3.26 10.68 -1.00
C ARG A 57 -3.84 9.32 -0.66
N CYS A 58 -3.08 8.24 -0.86
CA CYS A 58 -3.59 6.89 -0.65
C CYS A 58 -3.26 6.35 0.73
N ALA A 59 -2.27 6.91 1.42
CA ALA A 59 -1.85 6.40 2.72
C ALA A 59 -3.00 6.30 3.74
N PRO A 60 -3.87 7.33 3.89
CA PRO A 60 -4.98 7.20 4.85
C PRO A 60 -5.90 6.04 4.53
N HIS A 61 -6.17 5.79 3.24
CA HIS A 61 -7.02 4.68 2.82
C HIS A 61 -6.37 3.33 3.09
N ILE A 62 -5.05 3.23 2.87
CA ILE A 62 -4.32 1.99 3.15
C ILE A 62 -4.32 1.71 4.64
N GLN A 63 -4.10 2.73 5.46
CA GLN A 63 -4.12 2.56 6.92
C GLN A 63 -5.51 2.18 7.41
N GLU A 64 -6.55 2.75 6.81
CA GLU A 64 -7.93 2.37 7.12
C GLU A 64 -8.19 0.91 6.77
N ALA A 65 -7.68 0.46 5.61
CA ALA A 65 -7.80 -0.93 5.20
C ALA A 65 -7.14 -1.87 6.20
N LEU A 66 -5.91 -1.54 6.63
CA LEU A 66 -5.20 -2.34 7.62
C LEU A 66 -6.00 -2.43 8.93
N LYS A 67 -6.56 -1.33 9.36
CA LYS A 67 -7.35 -1.29 10.60
C LYS A 67 -8.63 -2.11 10.47
N GLU A 68 -9.38 -1.93 9.40
CA GLU A 68 -10.67 -2.61 9.26
C GLU A 68 -10.56 -4.09 8.96
N ILE A 69 -9.61 -4.48 8.12
CA ILE A 69 -9.48 -5.88 7.69
C ILE A 69 -8.71 -6.70 8.71
N PHE A 70 -7.63 -6.14 9.25
CA PHE A 70 -6.68 -6.88 10.09
C PHE A 70 -6.58 -6.34 11.51
N ASN A 71 -7.33 -5.30 11.84
CA ASN A 71 -7.27 -4.63 13.14
C ASN A 71 -5.83 -4.22 13.49
N SER A 72 -5.09 -3.75 12.49
CA SER A 72 -3.69 -3.41 12.61
C SER A 72 -3.49 -1.90 12.62
N ASP A 73 -2.58 -1.42 13.46
CA ASP A 73 -2.16 -0.03 13.50
C ASP A 73 -0.82 0.18 12.80
N ALA A 74 -0.43 -0.73 11.92
CA ALA A 74 0.80 -0.64 11.18
C ALA A 74 0.88 0.66 10.39
N LYS A 75 2.06 1.25 10.36
CA LYS A 75 2.31 2.48 9.62
C LYS A 75 2.75 2.17 8.19
N LEU A 76 2.30 3.00 7.27
CA LEU A 76 2.71 2.85 5.88
C LEU A 76 4.03 3.57 5.65
N ILE A 77 4.98 2.85 5.05
CA ILE A 77 6.26 3.43 4.61
C ILE A 77 6.39 3.12 3.12
N VAL A 78 6.64 4.15 2.32
CA VAL A 78 6.75 3.98 0.87
C VAL A 78 8.16 4.40 0.43
N PHE A 79 8.89 3.45 -0.14
CA PHE A 79 10.22 3.72 -0.68
C PHE A 79 10.14 3.92 -2.19
N GLY A 80 10.89 4.90 -2.67
CA GLY A 80 11.12 5.06 -4.09
C GLY A 80 12.45 4.42 -4.50
N LYS A 81 12.75 4.53 -5.78
CA LYS A 81 13.97 3.96 -6.33
C LYS A 81 15.24 4.55 -5.71
N GLU A 82 15.18 5.80 -5.30
CA GLU A 82 16.33 6.49 -4.75
C GLU A 82 16.69 6.03 -3.34
N GLU A 83 15.72 5.59 -2.57
CA GLU A 83 15.97 5.16 -1.20
C GLU A 83 16.59 3.78 -1.09
N LEU A 84 16.68 3.06 -2.19
CA LEU A 84 17.29 1.73 -2.21
C LEU A 84 18.79 1.76 -2.51
N ASP A 85 19.32 2.88 -2.87
CA ASP A 85 20.78 3.01 -3.20
C ASP A 85 21.64 3.23 -1.95
#